data_fc926a7e4467bc88148c1fd14f36c8dc
#
_entry.id   fc926a7e4467bc88148c1fd14f36c8dc
#
_cell.length_a   1.000
_cell.length_b   1.000
_cell.length_c   1.000
_cell.angle_alpha   90.00
_cell.angle_beta   90.00
_cell.angle_gamma   90.00
#
_symmetry.space_group_name_H-M   'P 1'
#
loop_
_entity.id
_entity.type
_entity.pdbx_description
1 polymer ?
#
loop_
_entity_poly.entity_id
_entity_poly.type
_entity_poly.pdbx_seq_one_letter_code
_entity_poly.pdbx_strand_id
1 'polypeptide(L)'
;GEFDTPAFMPVGTRASVKGVLPSQLANLGAQVCLANTYHLLLRPGSELVQKMGGLHAFMNWNRPILTDSGGYQAYSMADINKVADDGVSFRSILDGAMIHLSPERAITVQNELGADIIMAFDDCPPSAPDADADAPAIDPGSALANDPRLSRVLSRDKVKGQADHAKRLREACERSIRWLHRCKAAHARTHDQALFGIVQGGTDLQQRTWSAEHTCAIDLPGYAIGGVAVGETSDDIARVVRHTAPLLPDAKPRYLMGVGYERDLLASVLSGVDMFDCVLPTRNGRNANAFTSTGQIRLRNAKYA
;
A
#
# COMPACT_ATOMS: atom_id res chain seq x y z
N GLY A 1 6.33 15.15 -12.27
CA GLY A 1 5.18 15.59 -13.05
C GLY A 1 4.07 16.10 -12.13
N GLU A 2 2.96 16.56 -12.73
CA GLU A 2 1.77 17.05 -12.02
C GLU A 2 0.58 16.13 -12.31
N PHE A 3 -0.37 16.06 -11.40
CA PHE A 3 -1.66 15.39 -11.58
C PHE A 3 -2.73 16.03 -10.69
N ASP A 4 -3.99 15.91 -11.12
CA ASP A 4 -5.12 16.44 -10.38
C ASP A 4 -5.53 15.50 -9.24
N THR A 5 -6.08 16.05 -8.16
CA THR A 5 -6.67 15.29 -7.05
C THR A 5 -8.18 15.54 -6.93
N PRO A 6 -8.97 14.56 -6.51
CA PRO A 6 -8.55 13.23 -6.07
C PRO A 6 -8.09 12.34 -7.23
N ALA A 7 -7.03 11.55 -7.00
CA ALA A 7 -6.42 10.68 -8.00
C ALA A 7 -6.46 9.21 -7.58
N PHE A 8 -6.78 8.31 -8.52
CA PHE A 8 -6.71 6.88 -8.34
C PHE A 8 -5.53 6.30 -9.14
N MET A 9 -4.68 5.53 -8.49
CA MET A 9 -3.47 4.92 -9.07
C MET A 9 -3.72 3.45 -9.45
N PRO A 10 -3.75 3.11 -10.74
CA PRO A 10 -3.67 1.73 -11.17
C PRO A 10 -2.36 1.09 -10.71
N VAL A 11 -2.42 -0.18 -10.25
CA VAL A 11 -1.25 -0.87 -9.71
C VAL A 11 -0.53 -1.65 -10.80
N GLY A 12 0.68 -1.19 -11.11
CA GLY A 12 1.64 -1.85 -12.00
C GLY A 12 2.67 -2.65 -11.22
N THR A 13 2.28 -3.79 -10.65
CA THR A 13 3.05 -4.58 -9.68
C THR A 13 4.52 -4.84 -10.06
N ARG A 14 4.79 -5.13 -11.32
CA ARG A 14 6.14 -5.37 -11.87
C ARG A 14 6.44 -4.40 -13.01
N ALA A 15 6.27 -3.12 -12.76
CA ALA A 15 6.39 -2.09 -13.77
C ALA A 15 5.44 -2.29 -14.97
N SER A 16 4.30 -2.93 -14.74
CA SER A 16 3.25 -3.08 -15.76
C SER A 16 1.89 -3.37 -15.12
N VAL A 17 0.85 -2.74 -15.61
CA VAL A 17 -0.53 -3.07 -15.24
C VAL A 17 -0.96 -4.28 -16.06
N LYS A 18 -1.15 -5.41 -15.39
CA LYS A 18 -1.39 -6.70 -16.06
C LYS A 18 -2.62 -6.65 -16.98
N GLY A 19 -2.39 -6.86 -18.28
CA GLY A 19 -3.44 -6.90 -19.30
C GLY A 19 -3.85 -5.54 -19.86
N VAL A 20 -3.14 -4.45 -19.51
CA VAL A 20 -3.42 -3.10 -20.01
C VAL A 20 -2.11 -2.43 -20.40
N LEU A 21 -2.04 -1.89 -21.62
CA LEU A 21 -0.88 -1.15 -22.11
C LEU A 21 -0.80 0.24 -21.46
N PRO A 22 0.40 0.82 -21.31
CA PRO A 22 0.56 2.18 -20.78
C PRO A 22 -0.24 3.24 -21.56
N SER A 23 -0.28 3.13 -22.88
CA SER A 23 -1.09 4.01 -23.74
C SER A 23 -2.60 3.89 -23.47
N GLN A 24 -3.08 2.68 -23.20
CA GLN A 24 -4.49 2.46 -22.84
C GLN A 24 -4.82 3.08 -21.48
N LEU A 25 -3.93 2.94 -20.48
CA LEU A 25 -4.10 3.60 -19.19
C LEU A 25 -4.17 5.12 -19.33
N ALA A 26 -3.27 5.70 -20.13
CA ALA A 26 -3.25 7.13 -20.41
C ALA A 26 -4.55 7.60 -21.08
N ASN A 27 -5.06 6.83 -22.06
CA ASN A 27 -6.32 7.12 -22.75
C ASN A 27 -7.56 6.98 -21.85
N LEU A 28 -7.48 6.11 -20.83
CA LEU A 28 -8.52 5.96 -19.80
C LEU A 28 -8.45 7.08 -18.73
N GLY A 29 -7.51 8.01 -18.83
CA GLY A 29 -7.40 9.15 -17.93
C GLY A 29 -6.54 8.90 -16.68
N ALA A 30 -5.82 7.77 -16.58
CA ALA A 30 -4.89 7.57 -15.48
C ALA A 30 -3.76 8.62 -15.55
N GLN A 31 -3.58 9.38 -14.48
CA GLN A 31 -2.59 10.44 -14.39
C GLN A 31 -1.33 10.01 -13.62
N VAL A 32 -1.46 9.04 -12.76
CA VAL A 32 -0.40 8.50 -11.91
C VAL A 32 -0.56 6.97 -11.80
N CYS A 33 0.56 6.24 -11.69
CA CYS A 33 0.58 4.78 -11.49
C CYS A 33 1.34 4.42 -10.22
N LEU A 34 0.99 3.27 -9.63
CA LEU A 34 1.77 2.68 -8.54
C LEU A 34 2.58 1.48 -9.05
N ALA A 35 3.83 1.35 -8.62
CA ALA A 35 4.66 0.16 -8.82
C ALA A 35 5.15 -0.40 -7.47
N ASN A 36 5.28 -1.74 -7.37
CA ASN A 36 5.61 -2.36 -6.09
C ASN A 36 7.11 -2.63 -5.94
N THR A 37 7.72 -1.99 -4.98
CA THR A 37 9.15 -2.10 -4.64
C THR A 37 9.58 -3.54 -4.36
N TYR A 38 8.83 -4.29 -3.56
CA TYR A 38 9.13 -5.69 -3.25
C TYR A 38 9.31 -6.56 -4.50
N HIS A 39 8.37 -6.47 -5.44
CA HIS A 39 8.41 -7.28 -6.65
C HIS A 39 9.54 -6.88 -7.59
N LEU A 40 9.81 -5.60 -7.69
CA LEU A 40 10.88 -5.06 -8.53
C LEU A 40 12.27 -5.31 -7.94
N LEU A 41 12.41 -5.27 -6.61
CA LEU A 41 13.62 -5.70 -5.91
C LEU A 41 13.96 -7.16 -6.23
N LEU A 42 12.96 -8.06 -6.19
CA LEU A 42 13.18 -9.48 -6.46
C LEU A 42 13.44 -9.76 -7.94
N ARG A 43 12.71 -9.09 -8.84
CA ARG A 43 12.85 -9.28 -10.29
C ARG A 43 12.21 -8.11 -11.05
N PRO A 44 12.98 -7.41 -11.90
CA PRO A 44 14.30 -7.77 -12.42
C PRO A 44 15.48 -7.33 -11.54
N GLY A 45 15.23 -6.62 -10.43
CA GLY A 45 16.20 -5.94 -9.59
C GLY A 45 16.23 -4.45 -9.88
N SER A 46 16.30 -3.64 -8.83
CA SER A 46 16.26 -2.17 -8.94
C SER A 46 17.44 -1.58 -9.70
N GLU A 47 18.62 -2.17 -9.56
CA GLU A 47 19.83 -1.75 -10.31
C GLU A 47 19.67 -1.91 -11.82
N LEU A 48 18.99 -2.98 -12.28
CA LEU A 48 18.71 -3.15 -13.71
C LEU A 48 17.73 -2.09 -14.18
N VAL A 49 16.67 -1.82 -13.44
CA VAL A 49 15.69 -0.77 -13.77
C VAL A 49 16.38 0.59 -13.84
N GLN A 50 17.28 0.90 -12.90
CA GLN A 50 18.09 2.12 -12.93
C GLN A 50 18.93 2.24 -14.20
N LYS A 51 19.64 1.16 -14.58
CA LYS A 51 20.45 1.12 -15.83
C LYS A 51 19.61 1.30 -17.10
N MET A 52 18.33 0.93 -17.04
CA MET A 52 17.37 1.12 -18.14
C MET A 52 16.72 2.51 -18.15
N GLY A 53 17.16 3.44 -17.32
CA GLY A 53 16.64 4.81 -17.23
C GLY A 53 15.53 5.04 -16.22
N GLY A 54 15.40 4.13 -15.23
CA GLY A 54 14.37 4.18 -14.19
C GLY A 54 13.01 3.67 -14.63
N LEU A 55 12.03 3.70 -13.73
CA LEU A 55 10.68 3.15 -13.99
C LEU A 55 9.97 3.83 -15.15
N HIS A 56 10.12 5.14 -15.33
CA HIS A 56 9.47 5.87 -16.42
C HIS A 56 9.85 5.29 -17.80
N ALA A 57 11.15 5.11 -18.05
CA ALA A 57 11.64 4.51 -19.29
C ALA A 57 11.28 3.01 -19.36
N PHE A 58 11.46 2.27 -18.26
CA PHE A 58 11.21 0.83 -18.19
C PHE A 58 9.73 0.47 -18.41
N MET A 59 8.79 1.29 -17.91
CA MET A 59 7.35 1.13 -18.09
C MET A 59 6.82 1.75 -19.38
N ASN A 60 7.62 2.58 -20.08
CA ASN A 60 7.14 3.50 -21.12
C ASN A 60 5.96 4.36 -20.61
N TRP A 61 6.15 4.94 -19.42
CA TRP A 61 5.14 5.78 -18.74
C TRP A 61 5.78 7.12 -18.34
N ASN A 62 5.36 8.20 -19.00
CA ASN A 62 5.94 9.54 -18.83
C ASN A 62 5.15 10.44 -17.86
N ARG A 63 4.23 9.86 -17.08
CA ARG A 63 3.45 10.54 -16.05
C ARG A 63 3.96 10.10 -14.66
N PRO A 64 3.56 10.77 -13.57
CA PRO A 64 3.99 10.41 -12.22
C PRO A 64 3.84 8.94 -11.86
N ILE A 65 4.82 8.46 -11.09
CA ILE A 65 4.86 7.11 -10.54
C ILE A 65 5.06 7.21 -9.03
N LEU A 66 4.27 6.43 -8.29
CA LEU A 66 4.49 6.18 -6.87
C LEU A 66 5.03 4.75 -6.69
N THR A 67 6.05 4.57 -5.85
CA THR A 67 6.46 3.23 -5.37
C THR A 67 6.07 3.04 -3.92
N ASP A 68 5.51 1.87 -3.59
CA ASP A 68 5.32 1.47 -2.19
C ASP A 68 6.67 1.16 -1.52
N SER A 69 6.66 0.98 -0.19
CA SER A 69 7.88 0.66 0.57
C SER A 69 8.37 -0.78 0.37
N GLY A 70 7.50 -1.68 -0.06
CA GLY A 70 7.73 -3.13 -0.08
C GLY A 70 7.58 -3.83 1.27
N GLY A 71 7.37 -3.09 2.37
CA GLY A 71 7.27 -3.63 3.73
C GLY A 71 6.09 -4.56 3.91
N TYR A 72 4.90 -4.14 3.51
CA TYR A 72 3.70 -4.95 3.59
C TYR A 72 3.83 -6.28 2.83
N GLN A 73 4.37 -6.27 1.62
CA GLN A 73 4.56 -7.48 0.82
C GLN A 73 5.62 -8.40 1.42
N ALA A 74 6.72 -7.85 1.95
CA ALA A 74 7.73 -8.63 2.65
C ALA A 74 7.14 -9.35 3.87
N TYR A 75 6.20 -8.71 4.55
CA TYR A 75 5.48 -9.31 5.68
C TYR A 75 4.40 -10.30 5.22
N SER A 76 3.55 -9.92 4.27
CA SER A 76 2.34 -10.66 3.90
C SER A 76 2.57 -11.83 2.94
N MET A 77 3.58 -11.76 2.06
CA MET A 77 3.79 -12.73 0.99
C MET A 77 4.89 -13.76 1.28
N ALA A 78 5.74 -13.51 2.27
CA ALA A 78 6.83 -14.41 2.60
C ALA A 78 6.37 -15.51 3.56
N ASP A 79 6.76 -16.76 3.28
CA ASP A 79 6.46 -17.92 4.15
C ASP A 79 7.16 -17.85 5.51
N ILE A 80 8.33 -17.25 5.56
CA ILE A 80 9.13 -17.01 6.76
C ILE A 80 9.54 -15.55 6.74
N ASN A 81 9.11 -14.81 7.75
CA ASN A 81 9.55 -13.45 7.97
C ASN A 81 9.90 -13.22 9.44
N LYS A 82 10.82 -12.31 9.67
CA LYS A 82 11.19 -11.84 11.00
C LYS A 82 11.26 -10.32 10.95
N VAL A 83 10.42 -9.67 11.75
CA VAL A 83 10.45 -8.22 11.95
C VAL A 83 11.29 -7.90 13.17
N ALA A 84 12.27 -7.03 13.03
CA ALA A 84 13.15 -6.54 14.08
C ALA A 84 13.39 -5.03 13.87
N ASP A 85 14.06 -4.37 14.81
CA ASP A 85 14.28 -2.92 14.72
C ASP A 85 15.23 -2.54 13.55
N ASP A 86 16.06 -3.45 13.09
CA ASP A 86 16.95 -3.24 11.94
C ASP A 86 16.24 -3.39 10.58
N GLY A 87 15.09 -4.09 10.53
CA GLY A 87 14.32 -4.29 9.30
C GLY A 87 13.52 -5.59 9.31
N VAL A 88 13.18 -6.07 8.11
CA VAL A 88 12.44 -7.32 7.88
C VAL A 88 13.32 -8.30 7.12
N SER A 89 13.49 -9.49 7.68
CA SER A 89 14.15 -10.62 7.00
C SER A 89 13.09 -11.60 6.51
N PHE A 90 13.15 -11.99 5.25
CA PHE A 90 12.16 -12.89 4.64
C PHE A 90 12.79 -13.79 3.57
N ARG A 91 12.08 -14.87 3.23
CA ARG A 91 12.45 -15.72 2.08
C ARG A 91 11.81 -15.22 0.80
N SER A 92 12.62 -15.05 -0.23
CA SER A 92 12.14 -14.71 -1.58
C SER A 92 11.16 -15.76 -2.09
N ILE A 93 10.03 -15.31 -2.60
CA ILE A 93 9.02 -16.18 -3.22
C ILE A 93 9.44 -16.76 -4.58
N LEU A 94 10.55 -16.27 -5.14
CA LEU A 94 11.06 -16.68 -6.45
C LEU A 94 12.03 -17.86 -6.37
N ASP A 95 12.99 -17.79 -5.44
CA ASP A 95 14.12 -18.70 -5.35
C ASP A 95 14.42 -19.19 -3.92
N GLY A 96 13.66 -18.70 -2.93
CA GLY A 96 13.84 -19.06 -1.52
C GLY A 96 15.03 -18.42 -0.83
N ALA A 97 15.77 -17.53 -1.50
CA ALA A 97 16.92 -16.83 -0.90
C ALA A 97 16.47 -15.97 0.29
N MET A 98 17.30 -15.90 1.33
CA MET A 98 17.08 -15.00 2.45
C MET A 98 17.42 -13.57 2.05
N ILE A 99 16.46 -12.67 2.25
CA ILE A 99 16.61 -11.25 1.96
C ILE A 99 16.37 -10.49 3.26
N HIS A 100 17.21 -9.50 3.50
CA HIS A 100 17.02 -8.51 4.56
C HIS A 100 16.70 -7.16 3.94
N LEU A 101 15.54 -6.60 4.29
CA LEU A 101 15.09 -5.28 3.85
C LEU A 101 15.05 -4.35 5.05
N SER A 102 16.04 -3.46 5.13
CA SER A 102 16.09 -2.38 6.12
C SER A 102 15.41 -1.12 5.56
N PRO A 103 15.09 -0.12 6.40
CA PRO A 103 14.61 1.18 5.93
C PRO A 103 15.52 1.83 4.90
N GLU A 104 16.84 1.79 5.11
CA GLU A 104 17.83 2.34 4.17
C GLU A 104 17.81 1.59 2.84
N ARG A 105 17.73 0.26 2.87
CA ARG A 105 17.68 -0.54 1.63
C ARG A 105 16.38 -0.30 0.87
N ALA A 106 15.24 -0.18 1.57
CA ALA A 106 13.96 0.14 0.94
C ALA A 106 14.00 1.50 0.21
N ILE A 107 14.62 2.52 0.83
CA ILE A 107 14.80 3.83 0.20
C ILE A 107 15.81 3.75 -0.96
N THR A 108 16.93 3.05 -0.79
CA THR A 108 17.90 2.86 -1.88
C THR A 108 17.25 2.24 -3.11
N VAL A 109 16.45 1.19 -2.93
CA VAL A 109 15.70 0.53 -4.02
C VAL A 109 14.76 1.52 -4.71
N GLN A 110 14.00 2.31 -3.96
CA GLN A 110 13.10 3.30 -4.54
C GLN A 110 13.84 4.45 -5.23
N ASN A 111 15.00 4.88 -4.71
CA ASN A 111 15.87 5.85 -5.40
C ASN A 111 16.38 5.29 -6.74
N GLU A 112 16.79 4.00 -6.78
CA GLU A 112 17.22 3.30 -7.99
C GLU A 112 16.07 3.14 -9.00
N LEU A 113 14.87 2.83 -8.52
CA LEU A 113 13.67 2.72 -9.35
C LEU A 113 13.27 4.06 -9.99
N GLY A 114 13.50 5.17 -9.30
CA GLY A 114 13.31 6.51 -9.87
C GLY A 114 11.85 6.96 -9.98
N ALA A 115 10.99 6.55 -9.04
CA ALA A 115 9.62 7.06 -8.93
C ALA A 115 9.60 8.52 -8.45
N ASP A 116 8.52 9.27 -8.75
CA ASP A 116 8.33 10.66 -8.30
C ASP A 116 7.93 10.72 -6.82
N ILE A 117 7.15 9.75 -6.36
CA ILE A 117 6.74 9.62 -4.96
C ILE A 117 7.20 8.26 -4.44
N ILE A 118 7.84 8.26 -3.28
CA ILE A 118 8.33 7.07 -2.60
C ILE A 118 7.75 6.99 -1.19
N MET A 119 7.55 5.77 -0.70
CA MET A 119 6.96 5.53 0.61
C MET A 119 8.01 5.15 1.64
N ALA A 120 7.85 5.67 2.85
CA ALA A 120 8.66 5.24 3.99
C ALA A 120 8.43 3.74 4.28
N PHE A 121 9.48 3.05 4.73
CA PHE A 121 9.38 1.68 5.18
C PHE A 121 8.67 1.64 6.54
N ASP A 122 7.63 0.81 6.65
CA ASP A 122 6.76 0.76 7.82
C ASP A 122 6.49 -0.67 8.29
N ASP A 123 6.12 -0.80 9.55
CA ASP A 123 5.65 -2.05 10.15
C ASP A 123 4.13 -2.05 10.19
N CYS A 124 3.52 -2.88 9.36
CA CYS A 124 2.07 -2.96 9.18
C CYS A 124 1.55 -4.32 9.71
N PRO A 125 1.23 -4.43 11.02
CA PRO A 125 0.61 -5.64 11.55
C PRO A 125 -0.85 -5.76 11.10
N PRO A 126 -1.47 -6.94 11.21
CA PRO A 126 -2.91 -7.11 11.01
C PRO A 126 -3.71 -6.18 11.93
N SER A 127 -4.83 -5.66 11.44
CA SER A 127 -5.62 -4.65 12.17
C SER A 127 -6.49 -5.21 13.30
N ALA A 128 -6.79 -6.49 13.27
CA ALA A 128 -7.54 -7.16 14.34
C ALA A 128 -6.77 -8.39 14.83
N PRO A 129 -6.85 -8.74 16.13
CA PRO A 129 -6.51 -10.09 16.55
C PRO A 129 -7.41 -11.04 15.76
N ASP A 130 -6.96 -12.27 15.50
CA ASP A 130 -7.83 -13.33 14.97
C ASP A 130 -9.06 -13.43 15.87
N ALA A 131 -10.08 -12.64 15.56
CA ALA A 131 -11.38 -12.75 16.20
C ALA A 131 -12.04 -13.95 15.57
N ASP A 132 -12.30 -14.95 16.39
CA ASP A 132 -13.11 -16.13 16.17
C ASP A 132 -13.24 -16.63 14.72
N ALA A 133 -12.98 -17.91 14.52
CA ALA A 133 -13.17 -18.63 13.25
C ALA A 133 -14.59 -18.46 12.64
N ASP A 134 -15.49 -17.74 13.33
CA ASP A 134 -16.85 -17.39 12.95
C ASP A 134 -17.04 -15.90 12.57
N ALA A 135 -15.98 -15.07 12.56
CA ALA A 135 -16.10 -13.72 12.02
C ALA A 135 -16.47 -13.79 10.53
N PRO A 136 -17.43 -12.99 10.05
CA PRO A 136 -17.82 -13.04 8.65
C PRO A 136 -16.59 -12.84 7.79
N ALA A 137 -16.34 -13.82 6.94
CA ALA A 137 -15.25 -13.83 6.00
C ALA A 137 -15.08 -12.43 5.38
N ILE A 138 -13.83 -11.99 5.25
CA ILE A 138 -13.40 -10.90 4.37
C ILE A 138 -14.47 -10.69 3.30
N ASP A 139 -15.05 -9.50 3.20
CA ASP A 139 -16.07 -9.17 2.19
C ASP A 139 -15.73 -9.92 0.89
N PRO A 140 -16.59 -10.85 0.41
CA PRO A 140 -16.29 -11.68 -0.76
C PRO A 140 -15.91 -10.87 -2.00
N GLY A 141 -16.17 -9.58 -1.99
CA GLY A 141 -15.76 -8.62 -2.99
C GLY A 141 -14.41 -7.94 -2.71
N SER A 142 -13.78 -8.08 -1.54
CA SER A 142 -12.48 -7.45 -1.31
C SER A 142 -11.40 -8.09 -2.18
N ALA A 143 -10.47 -7.29 -2.68
CA ALA A 143 -9.36 -7.78 -3.49
C ALA A 143 -8.52 -8.85 -2.76
N LEU A 144 -8.64 -8.90 -1.44
CA LEU A 144 -7.91 -9.77 -0.53
C LEU A 144 -8.66 -11.09 -0.22
N ALA A 145 -10.01 -11.11 -0.35
CA ALA A 145 -10.84 -12.26 0.00
C ALA A 145 -10.52 -13.54 -0.79
N ASN A 146 -9.89 -13.41 -1.95
CA ASN A 146 -9.63 -14.51 -2.86
C ASN A 146 -8.13 -14.81 -3.06
N ASP A 147 -7.24 -14.28 -2.21
CA ASP A 147 -5.83 -14.67 -2.23
C ASP A 147 -5.55 -15.73 -1.16
N PRO A 148 -5.35 -17.02 -1.56
CA PRO A 148 -5.07 -18.11 -0.61
C PRO A 148 -3.79 -17.87 0.21
N ARG A 149 -2.92 -16.95 -0.24
CA ARG A 149 -1.67 -16.61 0.45
C ARG A 149 -1.94 -15.63 1.60
N LEU A 150 -2.90 -14.71 1.41
CA LEU A 150 -3.30 -13.76 2.45
C LEU A 150 -4.05 -14.46 3.60
N SER A 151 -4.92 -15.41 3.29
CA SER A 151 -5.60 -16.21 4.32
C SER A 151 -4.60 -17.00 5.19
N ARG A 152 -3.46 -17.44 4.60
CA ARG A 152 -2.38 -18.09 5.34
C ARG A 152 -1.59 -17.11 6.22
N VAL A 153 -1.43 -15.87 5.79
CA VAL A 153 -0.71 -14.84 6.58
C VAL A 153 -1.53 -14.41 7.77
N LEU A 154 -2.81 -14.13 7.56
CA LEU A 154 -3.75 -13.81 8.64
C LEU A 154 -3.88 -14.96 9.66
N SER A 155 -3.69 -16.21 9.23
CA SER A 155 -3.72 -17.39 10.12
C SER A 155 -2.40 -17.63 10.87
N ARG A 156 -1.30 -17.00 10.50
CA ARG A 156 0.02 -17.21 11.12
C ARG A 156 0.32 -16.31 12.32
N ASP A 157 -0.19 -15.07 12.30
CA ASP A 157 -0.12 -14.18 13.46
C ASP A 157 -1.32 -14.46 14.40
N LYS A 158 -1.37 -15.64 14.99
CA LYS A 158 -2.24 -15.91 16.14
C LYS A 158 -1.75 -15.10 17.34
N VAL A 159 -2.04 -13.79 17.29
CA VAL A 159 -1.86 -12.92 18.45
C VAL A 159 -2.85 -13.39 19.50
N LYS A 160 -2.35 -14.03 20.53
CA LYS A 160 -3.17 -14.56 21.63
C LYS A 160 -3.78 -13.38 22.44
N GLY A 161 -5.01 -12.99 22.09
CA GLY A 161 -5.79 -12.05 22.85
C GLY A 161 -5.62 -10.56 22.47
N GLN A 162 -6.61 -9.76 22.81
CA GLN A 162 -6.64 -8.31 22.50
C GLN A 162 -5.48 -7.52 23.13
N ALA A 163 -5.00 -7.91 24.32
CA ALA A 163 -3.90 -7.23 25.00
C ALA A 163 -2.57 -7.40 24.25
N ASP A 164 -2.29 -8.59 23.71
CA ASP A 164 -1.10 -8.87 22.92
C ASP A 164 -1.17 -8.13 21.58
N HIS A 165 -2.35 -8.05 20.96
CA HIS A 165 -2.57 -7.29 19.75
C HIS A 165 -2.35 -5.79 19.95
N ALA A 166 -2.92 -5.19 20.99
CA ALA A 166 -2.73 -3.78 21.31
C ALA A 166 -1.26 -3.43 21.56
N LYS A 167 -0.53 -4.33 22.23
CA LYS A 167 0.92 -4.19 22.44
C LYS A 167 1.66 -4.26 21.09
N ARG A 168 1.36 -5.26 20.25
CA ARG A 168 1.99 -5.43 18.94
C ARG A 168 1.73 -4.22 18.02
N LEU A 169 0.52 -3.67 18.05
CA LEU A 169 0.13 -2.49 17.28
C LEU A 169 0.92 -1.26 17.71
N ARG A 170 1.07 -1.04 19.02
CA ARG A 170 1.90 0.06 19.57
C ARG A 170 3.35 -0.08 19.16
N GLU A 171 3.94 -1.25 19.35
CA GLU A 171 5.33 -1.53 18.94
C GLU A 171 5.55 -1.28 17.44
N ALA A 172 4.56 -1.61 16.61
CA ALA A 172 4.59 -1.34 15.17
C ALA A 172 4.56 0.16 14.84
N CYS A 173 3.69 0.92 15.51
CA CYS A 173 3.65 2.37 15.36
C CYS A 173 4.99 3.00 15.75
N GLU A 174 5.53 2.65 16.93
CA GLU A 174 6.82 3.15 17.39
C GLU A 174 7.96 2.77 16.46
N ARG A 175 7.98 1.53 15.94
CA ARG A 175 8.98 1.06 14.98
C ARG A 175 8.87 1.81 13.67
N SER A 176 7.65 2.03 13.16
CA SER A 176 7.41 2.79 11.93
C SER A 176 7.97 4.22 12.04
N ILE A 177 7.84 4.87 13.19
CA ILE A 177 8.43 6.21 13.41
C ILE A 177 9.97 6.15 13.42
N ARG A 178 10.57 5.17 14.12
CA ARG A 178 12.03 4.99 14.09
C ARG A 178 12.54 4.73 12.68
N TRP A 179 11.84 3.88 11.93
CA TRP A 179 12.16 3.58 10.54
C TRP A 179 11.96 4.79 9.60
N LEU A 180 10.94 5.62 9.84
CA LEU A 180 10.71 6.84 9.08
C LEU A 180 11.88 7.82 9.19
N HIS A 181 12.44 7.99 10.38
CA HIS A 181 13.66 8.81 10.58
C HIS A 181 14.84 8.26 9.75
N ARG A 182 15.04 6.94 9.75
CA ARG A 182 16.08 6.28 8.97
C ARG A 182 15.83 6.41 7.46
N CYS A 183 14.58 6.25 7.01
CA CYS A 183 14.19 6.49 5.62
C CYS A 183 14.51 7.92 5.18
N LYS A 184 14.13 8.93 5.99
CA LYS A 184 14.41 10.34 5.68
C LYS A 184 15.91 10.61 5.59
N ALA A 185 16.70 10.02 6.48
CA ALA A 185 18.16 10.16 6.47
C ALA A 185 18.82 9.48 5.27
N ALA A 186 18.26 8.37 4.80
CA ALA A 186 18.78 7.62 3.64
C ALA A 186 18.31 8.16 2.28
N HIS A 187 17.32 9.06 2.26
CA HIS A 187 16.73 9.59 1.03
C HIS A 187 17.69 10.54 0.31
N ALA A 188 18.31 10.07 -0.77
CA ALA A 188 19.33 10.82 -1.50
C ALA A 188 18.79 11.76 -2.58
N ARG A 189 17.56 11.49 -3.09
CA ARG A 189 16.96 12.20 -4.24
C ARG A 189 15.90 13.23 -3.81
N THR A 190 16.19 14.02 -2.78
CA THR A 190 15.25 15.01 -2.21
C THR A 190 14.85 16.13 -3.18
N HIS A 191 15.56 16.29 -4.31
CA HIS A 191 15.31 17.32 -5.31
C HIS A 191 14.27 16.91 -6.36
N ASP A 192 14.03 15.61 -6.55
CA ASP A 192 13.15 15.09 -7.61
C ASP A 192 12.25 13.93 -7.16
N GLN A 193 12.36 13.50 -5.90
CA GLN A 193 11.48 12.49 -5.29
C GLN A 193 10.87 12.99 -4.00
N ALA A 194 9.57 12.80 -3.83
CA ALA A 194 8.84 13.12 -2.62
C ALA A 194 8.71 11.87 -1.72
N LEU A 195 9.34 11.91 -0.53
CA LEU A 195 9.16 10.85 0.48
C LEU A 195 7.88 11.10 1.27
N PHE A 196 6.95 10.15 1.26
CA PHE A 196 5.73 10.18 2.06
C PHE A 196 5.87 9.33 3.33
N GLY A 197 5.39 9.86 4.46
CA GLY A 197 5.26 9.12 5.71
C GLY A 197 3.98 8.31 5.75
N ILE A 198 3.97 7.22 6.53
CA ILE A 198 2.79 6.35 6.68
C ILE A 198 2.32 6.36 8.13
N VAL A 199 1.07 6.76 8.33
CA VAL A 199 0.39 6.68 9.63
C VAL A 199 -0.19 5.28 9.79
N GLN A 200 0.26 4.57 10.83
CA GLN A 200 -0.21 3.27 11.23
C GLN A 200 -1.15 3.38 12.45
N GLY A 201 -1.72 2.26 12.93
CA GLY A 201 -2.56 2.24 14.12
C GLY A 201 -3.79 1.33 14.00
N GLY A 202 -3.93 0.55 12.91
CA GLY A 202 -5.05 -0.36 12.69
C GLY A 202 -6.40 0.34 12.86
N THR A 203 -7.29 -0.26 13.62
CA THR A 203 -8.60 0.32 13.95
C THR A 203 -8.63 1.05 15.31
N ASP A 204 -7.48 1.16 16.01
CA ASP A 204 -7.34 1.88 17.27
C ASP A 204 -7.11 3.38 17.01
N LEU A 205 -8.13 4.20 17.34
CA LEU A 205 -8.09 5.64 17.08
C LEU A 205 -7.06 6.38 17.93
N GLN A 206 -6.73 5.88 19.13
CA GLN A 206 -5.69 6.50 19.97
C GLN A 206 -4.31 6.26 19.37
N GLN A 207 -4.04 5.06 18.87
CA GLN A 207 -2.79 4.76 18.14
C GLN A 207 -2.72 5.55 16.83
N ARG A 208 -3.83 5.76 16.13
CA ARG A 208 -3.90 6.62 14.95
C ARG A 208 -3.50 8.06 15.26
N THR A 209 -4.05 8.63 16.32
CA THR A 209 -3.70 9.98 16.77
C THR A 209 -2.22 10.07 17.09
N TRP A 210 -1.72 9.17 17.94
CA TRP A 210 -0.31 9.15 18.31
C TRP A 210 0.62 9.02 17.08
N SER A 211 0.30 8.09 16.18
CA SER A 211 1.09 7.85 14.96
C SER A 211 1.06 9.05 14.03
N ALA A 212 -0.11 9.70 13.85
CA ALA A 212 -0.24 10.90 13.01
C ALA A 212 0.60 12.06 13.56
N GLU A 213 0.51 12.34 14.86
CA GLU A 213 1.29 13.39 15.52
C GLU A 213 2.80 13.20 15.32
N HIS A 214 3.31 11.99 15.56
CA HIS A 214 4.74 11.71 15.44
C HIS A 214 5.21 11.65 13.97
N THR A 215 4.38 11.16 13.05
CA THR A 215 4.70 11.16 11.62
C THR A 215 4.73 12.57 11.06
N CYS A 216 3.74 13.41 11.40
CA CYS A 216 3.66 14.79 10.92
C CYS A 216 4.77 15.68 11.50
N ALA A 217 5.25 15.41 12.72
CA ALA A 217 6.37 16.13 13.33
C ALA A 217 7.68 16.01 12.54
N ILE A 218 7.81 15.02 11.66
CA ILE A 218 9.01 14.83 10.81
C ILE A 218 9.04 15.77 9.60
N ASP A 219 7.94 16.42 9.29
CA ASP A 219 7.74 17.33 8.16
C ASP A 219 8.19 16.74 6.80
N LEU A 220 7.25 16.10 6.13
CA LEU A 220 7.44 15.42 4.85
C LEU A 220 6.59 16.05 3.74
N PRO A 221 6.92 15.82 2.46
CA PRO A 221 6.13 16.31 1.33
C PRO A 221 4.67 15.83 1.28
N GLY A 222 4.35 14.66 1.87
CA GLY A 222 3.01 14.09 1.92
C GLY A 222 2.88 12.97 2.93
N TYR A 223 1.66 12.51 3.16
CA TYR A 223 1.35 11.52 4.19
C TYR A 223 0.35 10.49 3.70
N ALA A 224 0.52 9.24 4.14
CA ALA A 224 -0.39 8.16 3.85
C ALA A 224 -1.07 7.61 5.10
N ILE A 225 -2.29 7.11 4.93
CA ILE A 225 -3.05 6.34 5.91
C ILE A 225 -2.90 4.87 5.50
N GLY A 226 -2.05 4.14 6.21
CA GLY A 226 -1.81 2.72 6.00
C GLY A 226 -2.53 1.85 7.03
N GLY A 227 -2.45 0.51 6.89
CA GLY A 227 -2.97 -0.45 7.86
C GLY A 227 -4.48 -0.41 8.05
N VAL A 228 -5.25 -0.14 6.98
CA VAL A 228 -6.72 -0.12 6.96
C VAL A 228 -7.21 -0.76 5.67
N ALA A 229 -7.13 -1.63 5.11
CA ALA A 229 -7.60 -2.37 3.93
C ALA A 229 -6.93 -3.75 3.90
N VAL A 230 -6.69 -4.28 5.09
CA VAL A 230 -6.02 -5.57 5.31
C VAL A 230 -6.95 -6.58 6.02
N GLY A 231 -8.26 -6.40 5.87
CA GLY A 231 -9.28 -7.28 6.42
C GLY A 231 -10.42 -6.58 7.16
N GLU A 232 -10.39 -5.25 7.27
CA GLU A 232 -11.41 -4.46 7.94
C GLU A 232 -12.69 -4.35 7.12
N THR A 233 -13.79 -4.06 7.82
CA THR A 233 -15.06 -3.71 7.20
C THR A 233 -15.02 -2.30 6.59
N SER A 234 -15.90 -1.99 5.63
CA SER A 234 -16.02 -0.63 5.09
C SER A 234 -16.37 0.40 6.15
N ASP A 235 -17.14 0.02 7.18
CA ASP A 235 -17.48 0.91 8.29
C ASP A 235 -16.26 1.23 9.14
N ASP A 236 -15.37 0.27 9.37
CA ASP A 236 -14.09 0.48 10.05
C ASP A 236 -13.16 1.37 9.22
N ILE A 237 -13.05 1.11 7.92
CA ILE A 237 -12.27 1.96 7.01
C ILE A 237 -12.78 3.40 7.08
N ALA A 238 -14.08 3.62 6.92
CA ALA A 238 -14.69 4.96 6.97
C ALA A 238 -14.48 5.64 8.34
N ARG A 239 -14.59 4.89 9.45
CA ARG A 239 -14.37 5.39 10.81
C ARG A 239 -12.92 5.84 11.00
N VAL A 240 -11.97 4.99 10.60
CA VAL A 240 -10.54 5.29 10.71
C VAL A 240 -10.13 6.46 9.83
N VAL A 241 -10.57 6.50 8.58
CA VAL A 241 -10.23 7.58 7.66
C VAL A 241 -10.80 8.91 8.13
N ARG A 242 -12.07 8.94 8.55
CA ARG A 242 -12.72 10.15 9.08
C ARG A 242 -12.00 10.70 10.32
N HIS A 243 -11.40 9.81 11.12
CA HIS A 243 -10.62 10.23 12.28
C HIS A 243 -9.21 10.69 11.88
N THR A 244 -8.53 9.96 11.01
CA THR A 244 -7.09 10.15 10.75
C THR A 244 -6.83 11.25 9.73
N ALA A 245 -7.62 11.38 8.67
CA ALA A 245 -7.37 12.35 7.61
C ALA A 245 -7.29 13.80 8.10
N PRO A 246 -8.18 14.28 9.01
CA PRO A 246 -8.09 15.63 9.56
C PRO A 246 -6.86 15.88 10.47
N LEU A 247 -6.17 14.84 10.93
CA LEU A 247 -4.94 14.97 11.71
C LEU A 247 -3.72 15.25 10.82
N LEU A 248 -3.84 15.01 9.51
CA LEU A 248 -2.77 15.27 8.54
C LEU A 248 -2.83 16.71 8.04
N PRO A 249 -1.69 17.34 7.71
CA PRO A 249 -1.64 18.72 7.25
C PRO A 249 -2.49 18.96 5.99
N ASP A 250 -3.32 20.03 6.00
CA ASP A 250 -4.23 20.39 4.90
C ASP A 250 -3.48 20.76 3.61
N ALA A 251 -2.29 21.34 3.75
CA ALA A 251 -1.49 21.81 2.62
C ALA A 251 -0.63 20.70 1.97
N LYS A 252 -0.80 19.43 2.40
CA LYS A 252 0.01 18.31 1.91
C LYS A 252 -0.86 17.15 1.42
N PRO A 253 -0.47 16.45 0.35
CA PRO A 253 -1.24 15.32 -0.16
C PRO A 253 -1.46 14.23 0.89
N ARG A 254 -2.70 13.73 0.94
CA ARG A 254 -3.16 12.65 1.82
C ARG A 254 -3.51 11.43 0.99
N TYR A 255 -2.80 10.35 1.22
CA TYR A 255 -2.93 9.11 0.46
C TYR A 255 -3.52 7.99 1.32
N LEU A 256 -4.65 7.40 0.90
CA LEU A 256 -5.24 6.22 1.52
C LEU A 256 -4.84 4.98 0.73
N MET A 257 -4.10 4.06 1.38
CA MET A 257 -3.50 2.90 0.75
C MET A 257 -4.47 1.73 0.60
N GLY A 258 -4.51 1.13 -0.59
CA GLY A 258 -5.17 -0.17 -0.85
C GLY A 258 -6.70 -0.14 -0.97
N VAL A 259 -7.34 1.01 -0.96
CA VAL A 259 -8.80 1.16 -1.03
C VAL A 259 -9.27 1.41 -2.45
N GLY A 260 -10.26 0.65 -2.92
CA GLY A 260 -10.70 0.71 -4.32
C GLY A 260 -12.18 0.50 -4.60
N TYR A 261 -13.02 0.31 -3.57
CA TYR A 261 -14.46 0.32 -3.76
C TYR A 261 -14.99 1.75 -3.82
N GLU A 262 -15.91 2.01 -4.72
CA GLU A 262 -16.48 3.33 -4.99
C GLU A 262 -17.06 4.02 -3.74
N ARG A 263 -17.77 3.27 -2.88
CA ARG A 263 -18.34 3.78 -1.63
C ARG A 263 -17.25 4.27 -0.66
N ASP A 264 -16.15 3.50 -0.56
CA ASP A 264 -15.05 3.80 0.35
C ASP A 264 -14.22 4.97 -0.19
N LEU A 265 -14.05 5.06 -1.52
CA LEU A 265 -13.40 6.19 -2.19
C LEU A 265 -14.18 7.49 -1.94
N LEU A 266 -15.51 7.49 -2.16
CA LEU A 266 -16.35 8.68 -1.94
C LEU A 266 -16.33 9.14 -0.48
N ALA A 267 -16.47 8.21 0.47
CA ALA A 267 -16.40 8.53 1.90
C ALA A 267 -15.04 9.11 2.30
N SER A 268 -13.96 8.62 1.69
CA SER A 268 -12.60 9.07 1.97
C SER A 268 -12.29 10.43 1.35
N VAL A 269 -12.75 10.71 0.13
CA VAL A 269 -12.63 12.05 -0.50
C VAL A 269 -13.38 13.09 0.35
N LEU A 270 -14.58 12.78 0.83
CA LEU A 270 -15.33 13.66 1.75
C LEU A 270 -14.61 13.88 3.08
N SER A 271 -13.67 13.01 3.45
CA SER A 271 -12.83 13.16 4.64
C SER A 271 -11.51 13.89 4.36
N GLY A 272 -11.27 14.34 3.12
CA GLY A 272 -10.09 15.10 2.72
C GLY A 272 -8.92 14.23 2.23
N VAL A 273 -9.17 13.03 1.71
CA VAL A 273 -8.13 12.18 1.08
C VAL A 273 -8.01 12.53 -0.39
N ASP A 274 -6.77 12.64 -0.88
CA ASP A 274 -6.42 13.08 -2.22
C ASP A 274 -6.03 11.96 -3.16
N MET A 275 -5.43 10.86 -2.64
CA MET A 275 -4.81 9.83 -3.45
C MET A 275 -5.24 8.44 -2.98
N PHE A 276 -5.38 7.53 -3.95
CA PHE A 276 -5.81 6.15 -3.73
C PHE A 276 -5.07 5.20 -4.65
N ASP A 277 -4.88 3.96 -4.21
CA ASP A 277 -4.49 2.86 -5.08
C ASP A 277 -5.32 1.62 -4.78
N CYS A 278 -5.57 0.81 -5.77
CA CYS A 278 -6.02 -0.56 -5.56
C CYS A 278 -5.83 -1.40 -6.83
N VAL A 279 -5.57 -2.68 -6.66
CA VAL A 279 -5.56 -3.66 -7.77
C VAL A 279 -6.97 -4.02 -8.26
N LEU A 280 -8.01 -3.63 -7.49
CA LEU A 280 -9.38 -4.11 -7.67
C LEU A 280 -9.94 -3.88 -9.09
N PRO A 281 -9.88 -2.67 -9.70
CA PRO A 281 -10.46 -2.45 -11.02
C PRO A 281 -9.86 -3.35 -12.09
N THR A 282 -8.53 -3.42 -12.16
CA THR A 282 -7.82 -4.23 -13.16
C THR A 282 -7.92 -5.72 -12.87
N ARG A 283 -7.95 -6.13 -11.59
CA ARG A 283 -8.17 -7.51 -11.18
C ARG A 283 -9.59 -7.97 -11.56
N ASN A 284 -10.60 -7.16 -11.28
CA ASN A 284 -11.98 -7.43 -11.65
C ASN A 284 -12.13 -7.56 -13.17
N GLY A 285 -11.57 -6.64 -13.95
CA GLY A 285 -11.56 -6.72 -15.40
C GLY A 285 -10.99 -8.04 -15.92
N ARG A 286 -9.84 -8.48 -15.38
CA ARG A 286 -9.24 -9.80 -15.73
C ARG A 286 -10.12 -11.00 -15.36
N ASN A 287 -10.94 -10.87 -14.33
CA ASN A 287 -11.87 -11.91 -13.88
C ASN A 287 -13.27 -11.77 -14.50
N ALA A 288 -13.39 -10.94 -15.53
CA ALA A 288 -14.66 -10.66 -16.21
C ALA A 288 -15.73 -10.09 -15.25
N ASN A 289 -15.29 -9.26 -14.32
CA ASN A 289 -16.17 -8.53 -13.40
C ASN A 289 -16.04 -7.03 -13.69
N ALA A 290 -17.15 -6.31 -13.72
CA ALA A 290 -17.16 -4.87 -13.98
C ALA A 290 -18.05 -4.15 -12.98
N PHE A 291 -17.62 -2.95 -12.58
CA PHE A 291 -18.42 -2.01 -11.82
C PHE A 291 -19.34 -1.24 -12.77
N THR A 292 -20.59 -1.04 -12.38
CA THR A 292 -21.58 -0.25 -13.12
C THR A 292 -22.34 0.65 -12.15
N SER A 293 -23.09 1.61 -12.68
CA SER A 293 -23.97 2.47 -11.89
C SER A 293 -25.06 1.72 -11.12
N THR A 294 -25.33 0.47 -11.48
CA THR A 294 -26.33 -0.40 -10.83
C THR A 294 -25.70 -1.54 -10.03
N GLY A 295 -24.39 -1.50 -9.79
CA GLY A 295 -23.64 -2.49 -9.03
C GLY A 295 -22.68 -3.30 -9.91
N GLN A 296 -22.16 -4.40 -9.38
CA GLN A 296 -21.22 -5.27 -10.08
C GLN A 296 -21.92 -6.23 -11.02
N ILE A 297 -21.36 -6.40 -12.21
CA ILE A 297 -21.81 -7.40 -13.18
C ILE A 297 -20.69 -8.42 -13.48
N ARG A 298 -21.07 -9.68 -13.62
CA ARG A 298 -20.18 -10.76 -14.06
C ARG A 298 -20.42 -11.03 -15.55
N LEU A 299 -19.49 -10.60 -16.41
CA LEU A 299 -19.61 -10.71 -17.87
C LEU A 299 -19.71 -12.15 -18.36
N ARG A 300 -19.31 -13.14 -17.53
CA ARG A 300 -19.46 -14.58 -17.84
C ARG A 300 -20.90 -15.10 -17.67
N ASN A 301 -21.80 -14.31 -17.11
CA ASN A 301 -23.19 -14.74 -16.97
C ASN A 301 -23.87 -14.75 -18.35
N ALA A 302 -24.64 -15.77 -18.64
CA ALA A 302 -25.29 -15.97 -19.95
C ALA A 302 -26.14 -14.79 -20.43
N LYS A 303 -26.68 -13.98 -19.52
CA LYS A 303 -27.43 -12.76 -19.87
C LYS A 303 -26.60 -11.65 -20.52
N TYR A 304 -25.26 -11.78 -20.54
CA TYR A 304 -24.33 -10.83 -21.16
C TYR A 304 -23.57 -11.45 -22.35
N ALA A 305 -23.91 -12.70 -22.74
CA ALA A 305 -23.31 -13.40 -23.87
C ALA A 305 -23.89 -12.94 -25.22
#